data_4a2cef1e1a28b039a33b1ecdafc42ba4
#
_entry.id   4a2cef1e1a28b039a33b1ecdafc42ba4
#
_cell.length_a   1.000
_cell.length_b   1.000
_cell.length_c   1.000
_cell.angle_alpha   90.00
_cell.angle_beta   90.00
_cell.angle_gamma   90.00
#
_symmetry.space_group_name_H-M   'P 1'
#
loop_
_entity.id
_entity.type
_entity.pdbx_description
1 polymer ?
#
loop_
_entity_poly.entity_id
_entity_poly.type
_entity_poly.pdbx_seq_one_letter_code
_entity_poly.pdbx_strand_id
1 'polypeptide(L)'
;MKNIDWSKLGFHYTEPDYIVRAAYHDGKWEEPYATKDKFLHLHVSATCLQYGQEAFEGLKAFRGVDGKIRIFRWRENAKRMAKSAEGLYMAPVPEDIFGKAIY
;
A
#
# COMPACT_ATOMS: atom_id res chain seq x y z
N MET A 1 6.58 -10.90 14.69
CA MET A 1 7.12 -10.12 13.55
C MET A 1 8.31 -10.85 12.96
N LYS A 2 8.41 -10.88 11.67
CA LYS A 2 9.51 -11.52 10.96
C LYS A 2 10.82 -10.72 11.14
N ASN A 3 11.90 -11.41 11.43
CA ASN A 3 13.21 -10.77 11.47
C ASN A 3 13.72 -10.53 10.05
N ILE A 4 14.03 -9.29 9.74
CA ILE A 4 14.51 -8.89 8.42
C ILE A 4 15.92 -8.34 8.58
N ASP A 5 16.84 -8.85 7.75
CA ASP A 5 18.18 -8.27 7.66
C ASP A 5 18.12 -7.05 6.74
N TRP A 6 18.02 -5.87 7.35
CA TRP A 6 17.88 -4.61 6.63
C TRP A 6 19.07 -4.27 5.75
N SER A 7 20.26 -4.82 6.04
CA SER A 7 21.45 -4.57 5.23
C SER A 7 21.40 -5.25 3.86
N LYS A 8 20.53 -6.25 3.72
CA LYS A 8 20.38 -7.04 2.48
C LYS A 8 19.16 -6.66 1.66
N LEU A 9 18.43 -5.63 2.06
CA LEU A 9 17.25 -5.18 1.31
C LEU A 9 17.64 -4.55 -0.01
N GLY A 10 16.91 -4.89 -1.06
CA GLY A 10 17.04 -4.35 -2.40
C GLY A 10 15.68 -4.25 -3.06
N PHE A 11 15.62 -4.34 -4.39
CA PHE A 11 14.36 -4.26 -5.14
C PHE A 11 13.65 -5.60 -5.30
N HIS A 12 14.23 -6.69 -4.81
CA HIS A 12 13.58 -7.99 -4.84
C HIS A 12 12.52 -8.09 -3.73
N TYR A 13 11.56 -8.98 -3.94
CA TYR A 13 10.46 -9.19 -3.02
C TYR A 13 10.94 -9.78 -1.70
N THR A 14 10.49 -9.19 -0.59
CA THR A 14 10.69 -9.73 0.76
C THR A 14 9.32 -10.12 1.32
N GLU A 15 9.17 -11.39 1.71
CA GLU A 15 7.90 -11.94 2.20
C GLU A 15 7.52 -11.29 3.54
N PRO A 16 6.43 -10.51 3.61
CA PRO A 16 5.93 -10.01 4.90
C PRO A 16 5.06 -11.05 5.60
N ASP A 17 4.81 -10.85 6.88
CA ASP A 17 3.87 -11.72 7.64
C ASP A 17 2.44 -11.51 7.17
N TYR A 18 2.07 -10.25 6.91
CA TYR A 18 0.73 -9.84 6.47
C TYR A 18 0.82 -8.81 5.37
N ILE A 19 -0.23 -8.72 4.58
CA ILE A 19 -0.49 -7.57 3.72
C ILE A 19 -1.81 -6.94 4.15
N VAL A 20 -2.01 -5.67 3.79
CA VAL A 20 -3.28 -4.99 4.02
C VAL A 20 -3.92 -4.72 2.68
N ARG A 21 -5.21 -5.03 2.58
CA ARG A 21 -6.00 -4.81 1.38
C ARG A 21 -7.14 -3.85 1.65
N ALA A 22 -7.43 -3.02 0.67
CA ALA A 22 -8.65 -2.22 0.64
C ALA A 22 -9.13 -2.19 -0.80
N ALA A 23 -10.33 -2.70 -1.05
CA ALA A 23 -10.90 -2.77 -2.39
C ALA A 23 -11.80 -1.56 -2.66
N TYR A 24 -11.90 -1.20 -3.94
CA TYR A 24 -12.79 -0.15 -4.42
C TYR A 24 -13.85 -0.80 -5.32
N HIS A 25 -15.12 -0.65 -4.93
CA HIS A 25 -16.27 -1.19 -5.68
C HIS A 25 -17.40 -0.17 -5.73
N ASP A 26 -18.01 -0.03 -6.88
CA ASP A 26 -19.26 0.74 -7.03
C ASP A 26 -19.17 2.15 -6.41
N GLY A 27 -18.05 2.81 -6.61
CA GLY A 27 -17.84 4.17 -6.11
C GLY A 27 -17.42 4.26 -4.65
N LYS A 28 -17.13 3.13 -4.00
CA LYS A 28 -16.79 3.10 -2.57
C LYS A 28 -15.53 2.31 -2.28
N TRP A 29 -14.73 2.82 -1.35
CA TRP A 29 -13.62 2.10 -0.77
C TRP A 29 -14.11 1.24 0.39
N GLU A 30 -13.68 -0.03 0.43
CA GLU A 30 -13.89 -0.90 1.58
C GLU A 30 -12.93 -0.56 2.71
N GLU A 31 -13.29 -0.94 3.94
CA GLU A 31 -12.38 -0.82 5.06
C GLU A 31 -11.14 -1.69 4.85
N PRO A 32 -9.94 -1.15 5.12
CA PRO A 32 -8.72 -1.95 5.03
C PRO A 32 -8.75 -3.14 5.99
N TYR A 33 -8.23 -4.27 5.55
CA TYR A 33 -8.08 -5.45 6.39
C TYR A 33 -6.74 -6.13 6.16
N ALA A 34 -6.19 -6.72 7.22
CA ALA A 34 -4.95 -7.48 7.14
C ALA A 34 -5.24 -8.93 6.76
N THR A 35 -4.39 -9.51 5.93
CA THR A 35 -4.52 -10.91 5.53
C THR A 35 -3.15 -11.54 5.30
N LYS A 36 -3.08 -12.85 5.52
CA LYS A 36 -1.90 -13.64 5.17
C LYS A 36 -1.92 -14.10 3.72
N ASP A 37 -3.08 -14.04 3.07
CA ASP A 37 -3.22 -14.40 1.66
C ASP A 37 -2.60 -13.32 0.78
N LYS A 38 -1.50 -13.65 0.12
CA LYS A 38 -0.71 -12.74 -0.69
C LYS A 38 -0.95 -12.90 -2.19
N PHE A 39 -1.98 -13.64 -2.55
CA PHE A 39 -2.35 -13.86 -3.94
C PHE A 39 -3.59 -13.03 -4.31
N LEU A 40 -3.63 -12.54 -5.53
CA LEU A 40 -4.78 -11.84 -6.07
C LEU A 40 -5.44 -12.70 -7.16
N HIS A 41 -6.77 -12.75 -7.13
CA HIS A 41 -7.56 -13.36 -8.19
C HIS A 41 -8.08 -12.23 -9.08
N LEU A 42 -7.51 -12.10 -10.28
CA LEU A 42 -7.84 -11.03 -11.21
C LEU A 42 -8.35 -11.59 -12.53
N HIS A 43 -9.34 -10.91 -13.08
CA HIS A 43 -9.79 -11.21 -14.46
C HIS A 43 -8.68 -10.84 -15.46
N VAL A 44 -8.56 -11.61 -16.52
CA VAL A 44 -7.51 -11.39 -17.55
C VAL A 44 -7.60 -10.01 -18.20
N SER A 45 -8.78 -9.40 -18.21
CA SER A 45 -8.98 -8.06 -18.76
C SER A 45 -8.69 -6.92 -17.77
N ALA A 46 -8.21 -7.23 -16.56
CA ALA A 46 -7.87 -6.20 -15.59
C ALA A 46 -6.89 -5.19 -16.19
N THR A 47 -7.17 -3.91 -16.04
CA THR A 47 -6.38 -2.85 -16.68
C THR A 47 -4.95 -2.78 -16.16
N CYS A 48 -4.71 -3.19 -14.92
CA CYS A 48 -3.34 -3.28 -14.38
C CYS A 48 -2.51 -4.32 -15.14
N LEU A 49 -3.14 -5.39 -15.64
CA LEU A 49 -2.43 -6.43 -16.40
C LEU A 49 -2.28 -6.06 -17.87
N GLN A 50 -3.33 -5.48 -18.49
CA GLN A 50 -3.36 -5.23 -19.93
C GLN A 50 -2.74 -3.90 -20.32
N TYR A 51 -2.88 -2.88 -19.50
CA TYR A 51 -2.44 -1.53 -19.79
C TYR A 51 -1.46 -0.95 -18.78
N GLY A 52 -1.08 -1.70 -17.75
CA GLY A 52 -0.21 -1.20 -16.72
C GLY A 52 -0.82 -0.06 -15.91
N GLN A 53 -2.15 -0.01 -15.80
CA GLN A 53 -2.83 1.02 -15.01
C GLN A 53 -2.67 0.72 -13.53
N GLU A 54 -1.58 1.21 -12.97
CA GLU A 54 -1.24 0.99 -11.57
C GLU A 54 -0.34 2.12 -11.07
N ALA A 55 -0.40 2.37 -9.78
CA ALA A 55 0.43 3.36 -9.11
C ALA A 55 0.96 2.76 -7.82
N PHE A 56 2.15 3.18 -7.41
CA PHE A 56 2.69 2.76 -6.13
C PHE A 56 3.27 3.95 -5.36
N GLU A 57 3.36 3.77 -4.06
CA GLU A 57 3.96 4.75 -3.17
C GLU A 57 4.80 4.01 -2.14
N GLY A 58 6.01 4.51 -1.90
CA GLY A 58 6.93 3.91 -0.94
C GLY A 58 7.03 4.75 0.32
N LEU A 59 6.99 4.09 1.47
CA LEU A 59 7.23 4.73 2.76
C LEU A 59 7.87 3.73 3.72
N LYS A 60 8.44 4.25 4.79
CA LYS A 60 9.08 3.42 5.81
C LYS A 60 8.61 3.81 7.20
N ALA A 61 8.47 2.81 8.05
CA ALA A 61 8.24 3.00 9.48
C ALA A 61 9.56 2.83 10.21
N PHE A 62 9.81 3.68 11.18
CA PHE A 62 11.03 3.65 11.99
C PHE A 62 10.69 3.50 13.46
N ARG A 63 11.49 2.71 14.16
CA ARG A 63 11.40 2.65 15.62
C ARG A 63 12.22 3.79 16.21
N GLY A 64 11.55 4.66 16.97
CA GLY A 64 12.22 5.74 17.68
C GLY A 64 13.02 5.26 18.89
N VAL A 65 13.82 6.15 19.48
CA VAL A 65 14.60 5.84 20.68
C VAL A 65 13.73 5.51 21.90
N ASP A 66 12.47 5.97 21.88
CA ASP A 66 11.46 5.66 22.91
C ASP A 66 10.75 4.34 22.68
N GLY A 67 11.14 3.57 21.67
CA GLY A 67 10.54 2.29 21.30
C GLY A 67 9.27 2.41 20.46
N LYS A 68 8.76 3.60 20.21
CA LYS A 68 7.56 3.81 19.42
C LYS A 68 7.89 3.78 17.93
N ILE A 69 6.96 3.21 17.15
CA ILE A 69 7.09 3.16 15.69
C ILE A 69 6.43 4.39 15.09
N ARG A 70 7.14 5.07 14.21
CA ARG A 70 6.67 6.27 13.54
C ARG A 70 6.86 6.18 12.04
N ILE A 71 5.94 6.80 11.31
CA ILE A 71 6.02 6.95 9.86
C ILE A 71 6.09 8.44 9.57
N PHE A 72 7.24 8.86 9.01
CA PHE A 72 7.52 10.28 8.79
C PHE A 72 6.67 10.82 7.63
N ARG A 73 5.85 11.86 7.93
CA ARG A 73 5.07 12.61 6.93
C ARG A 73 4.24 11.74 5.97
N TRP A 74 3.62 10.70 6.49
CA TRP A 74 2.85 9.77 5.66
C TRP A 74 1.69 10.44 4.90
N ARG A 75 1.17 11.57 5.39
CA ARG A 75 0.11 12.31 4.71
C ARG A 75 0.57 12.87 3.38
N GLU A 76 1.84 13.23 3.25
CA GLU A 76 2.42 13.64 1.97
C GLU A 76 2.48 12.46 1.00
N ASN A 77 2.79 11.25 1.49
CA ASN A 77 2.72 10.02 0.69
C ASN A 77 1.28 9.77 0.21
N ALA A 78 0.30 9.94 1.10
CA ALA A 78 -1.11 9.76 0.75
C ALA A 78 -1.55 10.75 -0.34
N LYS A 79 -1.16 12.02 -0.23
CA LYS A 79 -1.47 13.04 -1.22
C LYS A 79 -0.85 12.74 -2.57
N ARG A 80 0.39 12.30 -2.59
CA ARG A 80 1.11 11.96 -3.82
C ARG A 80 0.48 10.72 -4.48
N MET A 81 0.10 9.72 -3.69
CA MET A 81 -0.60 8.54 -4.18
C MET A 81 -1.93 8.91 -4.85
N ALA A 82 -2.72 9.77 -4.20
CA ALA A 82 -3.99 10.24 -4.76
C ALA A 82 -3.77 10.99 -6.07
N LYS A 83 -2.76 11.83 -6.14
CA LYS A 83 -2.42 12.58 -7.35
C LYS A 83 -1.98 11.66 -8.48
N SER A 84 -1.19 10.63 -8.18
CA SER A 84 -0.77 9.62 -9.17
C SER A 84 -1.97 8.86 -9.71
N ALA A 85 -2.91 8.47 -8.83
CA ALA A 85 -4.13 7.78 -9.23
C ALA A 85 -4.99 8.65 -10.16
N GLU A 86 -5.17 9.91 -9.82
CA GLU A 86 -5.93 10.87 -10.66
C GLU A 86 -5.31 11.00 -12.05
N GLY A 87 -3.98 11.06 -12.13
CA GLY A 87 -3.28 11.13 -13.40
C GLY A 87 -3.47 9.90 -14.29
N LEU A 88 -3.84 8.76 -13.72
CA LEU A 88 -4.11 7.50 -14.42
C LEU A 88 -5.59 7.19 -14.54
N TYR A 89 -6.46 8.15 -14.22
CA TYR A 89 -7.92 7.97 -14.21
C TYR A 89 -8.38 6.84 -13.28
N MET A 90 -7.66 6.65 -12.18
CA MET A 90 -8.02 5.70 -11.13
C MET A 90 -8.67 6.45 -9.97
N ALA A 91 -9.55 5.76 -9.23
CA ALA A 91 -10.10 6.32 -8.01
C ALA A 91 -8.99 6.60 -7.01
N PRO A 92 -8.86 7.85 -6.50
CA PRO A 92 -7.84 8.15 -5.50
C PRO A 92 -8.16 7.46 -4.17
N VAL A 93 -7.12 7.04 -3.46
CA VAL A 93 -7.26 6.46 -2.12
C VAL A 93 -7.45 7.61 -1.14
N PRO A 94 -8.57 7.67 -0.39
CA PRO A 94 -8.77 8.71 0.63
C PRO A 94 -7.68 8.64 1.72
N GLU A 95 -7.34 9.77 2.31
CA GLU A 95 -6.30 9.84 3.33
C GLU A 95 -6.59 8.96 4.53
N ASP A 96 -7.86 8.87 4.96
CA ASP A 96 -8.25 8.03 6.08
C ASP A 96 -8.07 6.53 5.78
N ILE A 97 -8.39 6.09 4.57
CA ILE A 97 -8.17 4.71 4.13
C ILE A 97 -6.67 4.41 4.07
N PHE A 98 -5.88 5.32 3.49
CA PHE A 98 -4.44 5.19 3.43
C PHE A 98 -3.84 5.07 4.84
N GLY A 99 -4.25 5.95 5.75
CA GLY A 99 -3.79 5.93 7.14
C GLY A 99 -4.13 4.63 7.86
N LYS A 100 -5.34 4.12 7.70
CA LYS A 100 -5.75 2.83 8.27
C LYS A 100 -4.95 1.67 7.71
N ALA A 101 -4.60 1.72 6.43
CA ALA A 101 -3.84 0.65 5.78
C ALA A 101 -2.40 0.55 6.29
N ILE A 102 -1.75 1.68 6.61
CA ILE A 102 -0.35 1.71 7.05
C ILE A 102 -0.18 1.55 8.56
N TYR A 103 -1.20 1.77 9.34
CA TYR A 103 -1.21 1.55 10.78
C TYR A 103 -1.99 0.29 11.11
#